data_bd967a5c98826708f2716ff8c10fb92f
#
_entry.id   bd967a5c98826708f2716ff8c10fb92f
#
_cell.length_a   1.000
_cell.length_b   1.000
_cell.length_c   1.000
_cell.angle_alpha   90.00
_cell.angle_beta   90.00
_cell.angle_gamma   90.00
#
_symmetry.space_group_name_H-M   'P 1'
#
loop_
_entity.id
_entity.type
_entity.pdbx_description
1 polymer ?
#
loop_
_entity_poly.entity_id
_entity_poly.type
_entity_poly.pdbx_seq_one_letter_code
_entity_poly.pdbx_strand_id
1 'polypeptide(L)'
;MDLQNLKEHHEELLSFMENNGYSSTYIRRFREEINRILAKADSHDWQSYRDVYLDYLKAPHSKDYLRNKRTIIGALEQFDDFDRMPDGRSRHTLFERGSYHLLCSEFRELIDFYRIYEKKRGKKESTIRGEVLNTASFLHQMQQRGAQCLDAITEEDVLSFFLAEDGSLQRSCSYKKNIAAMFKAGLNWKAAQCRKVLSFLPVL
;
A
#
# COMPACT_ATOMS: atom_id res chain seq x y z
N MET A 1 -20.17 -8.93 4.72
CA MET A 1 -19.21 -9.46 3.71
C MET A 1 -19.94 -10.51 2.91
N ASP A 2 -19.94 -10.39 1.61
CA ASP A 2 -20.47 -11.42 0.72
C ASP A 2 -19.41 -12.50 0.55
N LEU A 3 -19.75 -13.77 0.72
CA LEU A 3 -18.84 -14.93 0.60
C LEU A 3 -19.36 -15.93 -0.44
N GLN A 4 -20.21 -15.47 -1.37
CA GLN A 4 -20.90 -16.41 -2.24
C GLN A 4 -19.93 -17.14 -3.17
N ASN A 5 -19.02 -16.44 -3.80
CA ASN A 5 -18.03 -17.05 -4.69
C ASN A 5 -17.13 -18.02 -3.91
N LEU A 6 -16.68 -17.64 -2.71
CA LEU A 6 -15.89 -18.52 -1.86
C LEU A 6 -16.68 -19.77 -1.43
N LYS A 7 -17.96 -19.65 -1.07
CA LYS A 7 -18.81 -20.77 -0.71
C LYS A 7 -19.01 -21.76 -1.86
N GLU A 8 -19.25 -21.25 -3.05
CA GLU A 8 -19.62 -22.07 -4.22
C GLU A 8 -18.41 -22.64 -4.96
N HIS A 9 -17.26 -21.92 -5.00
CA HIS A 9 -16.15 -22.23 -5.91
C HIS A 9 -14.80 -22.44 -5.22
N HIS A 10 -14.72 -22.52 -3.88
CA HIS A 10 -13.42 -22.71 -3.21
C HIS A 10 -12.68 -24.01 -3.57
N GLU A 11 -13.39 -25.07 -3.96
CA GLU A 11 -12.74 -26.29 -4.43
C GLU A 11 -12.09 -26.11 -5.81
N GLU A 12 -12.62 -25.23 -6.65
CA GLU A 12 -11.99 -24.85 -7.92
C GLU A 12 -10.68 -24.10 -7.67
N LEU A 13 -10.66 -23.19 -6.68
CA LEU A 13 -9.46 -22.52 -6.25
C LEU A 13 -8.38 -23.50 -5.76
N LEU A 14 -8.76 -24.47 -4.92
CA LEU A 14 -7.81 -25.46 -4.39
C LEU A 14 -7.29 -26.38 -5.51
N SER A 15 -8.16 -26.83 -6.41
CA SER A 15 -7.78 -27.62 -7.60
C SER A 15 -6.87 -26.84 -8.54
N PHE A 16 -7.13 -25.55 -8.75
CA PHE A 16 -6.24 -24.66 -9.51
C PHE A 16 -4.85 -24.62 -8.88
N MET A 17 -4.75 -24.48 -7.55
CA MET A 17 -3.47 -24.45 -6.87
C MET A 17 -2.72 -25.77 -7.00
N GLU A 18 -3.40 -26.91 -6.90
CA GLU A 18 -2.80 -28.25 -7.11
C GLU A 18 -2.22 -28.36 -8.53
N ASN A 19 -2.99 -28.02 -9.54
CA ASN A 19 -2.59 -28.08 -10.95
C ASN A 19 -1.46 -27.12 -11.32
N ASN A 20 -1.27 -26.03 -10.55
CA ASN A 20 -0.22 -25.05 -10.79
C ASN A 20 1.01 -25.22 -9.89
N GLY A 21 1.16 -26.38 -9.23
CA GLY A 21 2.39 -26.75 -8.54
C GLY A 21 2.60 -26.06 -7.18
N TYR A 22 1.54 -25.59 -6.54
CA TYR A 22 1.63 -25.09 -5.16
C TYR A 22 1.91 -26.25 -4.21
N SER A 23 2.72 -26.03 -3.16
CA SER A 23 3.03 -27.08 -2.20
C SER A 23 1.78 -27.52 -1.42
N SER A 24 1.67 -28.81 -1.12
CA SER A 24 0.58 -29.40 -0.33
C SER A 24 0.39 -28.69 1.02
N THR A 25 1.49 -28.30 1.66
CA THR A 25 1.46 -27.53 2.91
C THR A 25 0.81 -26.15 2.72
N TYR A 26 1.06 -25.49 1.59
CA TYR A 26 0.48 -24.18 1.31
C TYR A 26 -1.01 -24.29 1.00
N ILE A 27 -1.41 -25.27 0.18
CA ILE A 27 -2.81 -25.59 -0.14
C ILE A 27 -3.60 -25.92 1.14
N ARG A 28 -3.01 -26.74 2.03
CA ARG A 28 -3.63 -27.04 3.33
C ARG A 28 -3.91 -25.78 4.14
N ARG A 29 -3.00 -24.81 4.16
CA ARG A 29 -3.21 -23.53 4.86
C ARG A 29 -4.36 -22.70 4.25
N PHE A 30 -4.53 -22.75 2.93
CA PHE A 30 -5.70 -22.13 2.28
C PHE A 30 -6.97 -22.83 2.71
N ARG A 31 -7.03 -24.16 2.65
CA ARG A 31 -8.19 -24.96 3.07
C ARG A 31 -8.58 -24.68 4.53
N GLU A 32 -7.61 -24.67 5.42
CA GLU A 32 -7.83 -24.34 6.83
C GLU A 32 -8.40 -22.92 7.01
N GLU A 33 -7.91 -21.95 6.26
CA GLU A 33 -8.40 -20.57 6.34
C GLU A 33 -9.79 -20.41 5.74
N ILE A 34 -10.07 -21.02 4.60
CA ILE A 34 -11.40 -21.06 3.99
C ILE A 34 -12.41 -21.65 4.98
N ASN A 35 -12.12 -22.84 5.53
CA ASN A 35 -12.99 -23.50 6.49
C ASN A 35 -13.23 -22.60 7.73
N ARG A 36 -12.21 -21.92 8.22
CA ARG A 36 -12.35 -20.97 9.35
C ARG A 36 -13.27 -19.81 9.01
N ILE A 37 -13.09 -19.21 7.82
CA ILE A 37 -13.91 -18.08 7.38
C ILE A 37 -15.36 -18.51 7.24
N LEU A 38 -15.62 -19.60 6.52
CA LEU A 38 -16.97 -20.11 6.29
C LEU A 38 -17.69 -20.50 7.59
N ALA A 39 -16.97 -21.15 8.53
CA ALA A 39 -17.53 -21.57 9.81
C ALA A 39 -17.85 -20.39 10.74
N LYS A 40 -17.14 -19.27 10.62
CA LYS A 40 -17.26 -18.14 11.54
C LYS A 40 -18.03 -16.95 10.96
N ALA A 41 -18.29 -16.92 9.67
CA ALA A 41 -18.91 -15.78 9.00
C ALA A 41 -20.24 -15.35 9.62
N ASP A 42 -21.08 -16.31 10.02
CA ASP A 42 -22.39 -16.02 10.60
C ASP A 42 -22.32 -15.59 12.08
N SER A 43 -21.20 -15.88 12.77
CA SER A 43 -21.01 -15.59 14.20
C SER A 43 -20.15 -14.36 14.47
N HIS A 44 -19.49 -13.82 13.43
CA HIS A 44 -18.62 -12.66 13.52
C HIS A 44 -19.16 -11.54 12.64
N ASP A 45 -19.14 -10.32 13.15
CA ASP A 45 -19.56 -9.11 12.41
C ASP A 45 -18.46 -8.63 11.45
N TRP A 46 -17.97 -9.53 10.58
CA TRP A 46 -17.00 -9.17 9.55
C TRP A 46 -17.69 -8.53 8.36
N GLN A 47 -17.31 -7.30 8.06
CA GLN A 47 -17.79 -6.57 6.89
C GLN A 47 -16.86 -6.74 5.68
N SER A 48 -15.61 -7.21 5.90
CA SER A 48 -14.58 -7.33 4.87
C SER A 48 -13.52 -8.38 5.24
N TYR A 49 -12.74 -8.81 4.27
CA TYR A 49 -11.55 -9.65 4.48
C TYR A 49 -10.49 -8.98 5.38
N ARG A 50 -10.50 -7.64 5.42
CA ARG A 50 -9.69 -6.89 6.38
C ARG A 50 -10.08 -7.21 7.82
N ASP A 51 -11.37 -7.30 8.12
CA ASP A 51 -11.84 -7.61 9.47
C ASP A 51 -11.46 -9.03 9.88
N VAL A 52 -11.52 -9.98 8.93
CA VAL A 52 -11.01 -11.35 9.11
C VAL A 52 -9.53 -11.35 9.52
N TYR A 53 -8.71 -10.50 8.89
CA TYR A 53 -7.29 -10.38 9.26
C TYR A 53 -7.09 -9.66 10.60
N LEU A 54 -7.86 -8.61 10.89
CA LEU A 54 -7.77 -7.88 12.17
C LEU A 54 -8.06 -8.77 13.38
N ASP A 55 -8.88 -9.80 13.22
CA ASP A 55 -9.11 -10.80 14.25
C ASP A 55 -7.83 -11.50 14.73
N TYR A 56 -6.89 -11.75 13.81
CA TYR A 56 -5.60 -12.34 14.18
C TYR A 56 -4.73 -11.40 15.00
N LEU A 57 -4.94 -10.08 14.91
CA LEU A 57 -4.18 -9.10 15.69
C LEU A 57 -4.65 -8.98 17.15
N LYS A 58 -5.81 -9.57 17.47
CA LYS A 58 -6.35 -9.58 18.85
C LYS A 58 -5.59 -10.53 19.77
N ALA A 59 -4.83 -11.48 19.22
CA ALA A 59 -4.01 -12.43 19.95
C ALA A 59 -2.52 -12.29 19.58
N PRO A 60 -1.60 -12.63 20.50
CA PRO A 60 -0.17 -12.58 20.21
C PRO A 60 0.21 -13.68 19.21
N HIS A 61 0.77 -13.28 18.06
CA HIS A 61 1.28 -14.16 17.02
C HIS A 61 2.63 -13.70 16.51
N SER A 62 3.44 -14.61 15.97
CA SER A 62 4.71 -14.26 15.33
C SER A 62 4.48 -13.41 14.07
N LYS A 63 5.46 -12.54 13.75
CA LYS A 63 5.42 -11.71 12.53
C LYS A 63 5.26 -12.55 11.25
N ASP A 64 5.92 -13.72 11.19
CA ASP A 64 5.84 -14.60 10.03
C ASP A 64 4.46 -15.26 9.91
N TYR A 65 3.86 -15.65 11.03
CA TYR A 65 2.49 -16.16 11.04
C TYR A 65 1.51 -15.12 10.51
N LEU A 66 1.56 -13.90 11.05
CA LEU A 66 0.70 -12.80 10.60
C LEU A 66 0.93 -12.45 9.12
N ARG A 67 2.18 -12.47 8.66
CA ARG A 67 2.50 -12.25 7.25
C ARG A 67 1.86 -13.32 6.34
N ASN A 68 1.96 -14.59 6.75
CA ASN A 68 1.35 -15.69 6.00
C ASN A 68 -0.17 -15.58 5.97
N LYS A 69 -0.82 -15.30 7.11
CA LYS A 69 -2.27 -15.09 7.17
C LYS A 69 -2.73 -13.93 6.29
N ARG A 70 -2.02 -12.83 6.34
CA ARG A 70 -2.28 -11.67 5.47
C ARG A 70 -2.21 -12.03 3.98
N THR A 71 -1.24 -12.85 3.59
CA THR A 71 -1.09 -13.28 2.18
C THR A 71 -2.24 -14.17 1.76
N ILE A 72 -2.62 -15.15 2.59
CA ILE A 72 -3.72 -16.08 2.28
C ILE A 72 -5.05 -15.33 2.22
N ILE A 73 -5.38 -14.55 3.25
CA ILE A 73 -6.64 -13.81 3.32
C ILE A 73 -6.76 -12.80 2.16
N GLY A 74 -5.63 -12.14 1.78
CA GLY A 74 -5.64 -11.25 0.63
C GLY A 74 -5.80 -11.97 -0.72
N ALA A 75 -5.36 -13.22 -0.83
CA ALA A 75 -5.62 -14.02 -2.01
C ALA A 75 -7.09 -14.48 -2.07
N LEU A 76 -7.68 -14.81 -0.91
CA LEU A 76 -9.09 -15.15 -0.82
C LEU A 76 -10.00 -13.96 -1.15
N GLU A 77 -9.65 -12.73 -0.72
CA GLU A 77 -10.31 -11.50 -1.13
C GLU A 77 -10.29 -11.33 -2.65
N GLN A 78 -9.14 -11.54 -3.29
CA GLN A 78 -9.03 -11.40 -4.74
C GLN A 78 -9.85 -12.47 -5.50
N PHE A 79 -9.92 -13.66 -4.95
CA PHE A 79 -10.75 -14.73 -5.52
C PHE A 79 -12.23 -14.44 -5.35
N ASP A 80 -12.67 -14.10 -4.14
CA ASP A 80 -14.08 -13.91 -3.80
C ASP A 80 -14.67 -12.66 -4.46
N ASP A 81 -13.97 -11.51 -4.37
CA ASP A 81 -14.48 -10.22 -4.87
C ASP A 81 -14.24 -10.00 -6.37
N PHE A 82 -13.22 -10.65 -6.97
CA PHE A 82 -12.77 -10.35 -8.33
C PHE A 82 -12.55 -11.59 -9.21
N ASP A 83 -12.90 -12.78 -8.74
CA ASP A 83 -12.69 -14.06 -9.43
C ASP A 83 -11.25 -14.27 -9.94
N ARG A 84 -10.27 -13.84 -9.13
CA ARG A 84 -8.86 -13.89 -9.48
C ARG A 84 -8.15 -15.04 -8.79
N MET A 85 -7.71 -16.01 -9.57
CA MET A 85 -6.87 -17.09 -9.07
C MET A 85 -5.50 -16.59 -8.61
N PRO A 86 -4.90 -17.19 -7.56
CA PRO A 86 -3.54 -16.89 -7.12
C PRO A 86 -2.53 -17.19 -8.25
N ASP A 87 -1.77 -16.19 -8.69
CA ASP A 87 -0.75 -16.33 -9.74
C ASP A 87 0.69 -16.31 -9.22
N GLY A 88 0.88 -16.19 -7.90
CA GLY A 88 2.18 -16.06 -7.24
C GLY A 88 2.91 -14.73 -7.54
N ARG A 89 2.39 -13.93 -8.46
CA ARG A 89 2.97 -12.65 -8.93
C ARG A 89 2.18 -11.45 -8.46
N SER A 90 0.86 -11.58 -8.39
CA SER A 90 -0.04 -10.53 -7.91
C SER A 90 0.16 -10.33 -6.41
N ARG A 91 0.48 -9.11 -6.02
CA ARG A 91 0.58 -8.75 -4.60
C ARG A 91 -0.77 -8.25 -4.12
N HIS A 92 -1.47 -9.07 -3.37
CA HIS A 92 -2.68 -8.66 -2.68
C HIS A 92 -2.33 -7.71 -1.54
N THR A 93 -3.11 -6.69 -1.39
CA THR A 93 -3.01 -5.80 -0.25
C THR A 93 -4.38 -5.67 0.40
N LEU A 94 -4.62 -6.43 1.45
CA LEU A 94 -5.77 -6.25 2.34
C LEU A 94 -5.84 -4.84 2.92
N PHE A 95 -4.71 -4.18 2.95
CA PHE A 95 -4.57 -2.80 3.38
C PHE A 95 -3.85 -2.03 2.30
N GLU A 96 -4.34 -0.85 2.02
CA GLU A 96 -3.58 0.11 1.25
C GLU A 96 -2.22 0.33 1.93
N ARG A 97 -1.15 0.04 1.20
CA ARG A 97 0.21 0.27 1.69
C ARG A 97 0.58 1.71 1.46
N GLY A 98 1.21 2.29 2.49
CA GLY A 98 1.67 3.66 2.44
C GLY A 98 0.63 4.64 2.98
N SER A 99 1.00 5.91 2.97
CA SER A 99 0.24 6.98 3.61
C SER A 99 -0.75 7.69 2.68
N TYR A 100 -0.92 7.22 1.43
CA TYR A 100 -1.74 7.91 0.43
C TYR A 100 -3.17 8.18 0.91
N HIS A 101 -3.82 7.17 1.49
CA HIS A 101 -5.21 7.27 1.98
C HIS A 101 -5.37 8.20 3.20
N LEU A 102 -4.26 8.50 3.89
CA LEU A 102 -4.23 9.41 5.05
C LEU A 102 -4.03 10.88 4.66
N LEU A 103 -3.73 11.15 3.39
CA LEU A 103 -3.42 12.50 2.92
C LEU A 103 -4.68 13.35 2.76
N CYS A 104 -4.51 14.67 2.94
CA CYS A 104 -5.51 15.66 2.56
C CYS A 104 -5.74 15.69 1.03
N SER A 105 -6.79 16.35 0.58
CA SER A 105 -7.20 16.37 -0.84
C SER A 105 -6.08 16.83 -1.76
N GLU A 106 -5.45 17.96 -1.46
CA GLU A 106 -4.42 18.54 -2.33
C GLU A 106 -3.20 17.64 -2.48
N PHE A 107 -2.78 16.97 -1.42
CA PHE A 107 -1.65 16.03 -1.47
C PHE A 107 -2.00 14.76 -2.26
N ARG A 108 -3.24 14.29 -2.18
CA ARG A 108 -3.72 13.19 -3.04
C ARG A 108 -3.78 13.59 -4.49
N GLU A 109 -4.29 14.79 -4.79
CA GLU A 109 -4.36 15.34 -6.15
C GLU A 109 -2.98 15.43 -6.82
N LEU A 110 -1.94 15.84 -6.09
CA LEU A 110 -0.56 15.83 -6.61
C LEU A 110 -0.12 14.41 -6.99
N ILE A 111 -0.38 13.42 -6.13
CA ILE A 111 0.00 12.04 -6.39
C ILE A 111 -0.78 11.46 -7.57
N ASP A 112 -2.08 11.75 -7.68
CA ASP A 112 -2.92 11.26 -8.77
C ASP A 112 -2.55 11.90 -10.10
N PHE A 113 -2.28 13.22 -10.09
CA PHE A 113 -1.69 13.90 -11.24
C PHE A 113 -0.39 13.22 -11.69
N TYR A 114 0.51 12.94 -10.74
CA TYR A 114 1.79 12.29 -11.02
C TYR A 114 1.62 10.91 -11.66
N ARG A 115 0.74 10.07 -11.12
CA ARG A 115 0.45 8.74 -11.67
C ARG A 115 0.01 8.81 -13.12
N ILE A 116 -0.95 9.70 -13.43
CA ILE A 116 -1.47 9.88 -14.78
C ILE A 116 -0.39 10.42 -15.72
N TYR A 117 0.35 11.44 -15.28
CA TYR A 117 1.37 12.12 -16.06
C TYR A 117 2.52 11.16 -16.46
N GLU A 118 3.07 10.42 -15.49
CA GLU A 118 4.19 9.52 -15.75
C GLU A 118 3.79 8.22 -16.48
N LYS A 119 2.55 7.76 -16.26
CA LYS A 119 2.01 6.63 -17.04
C LYS A 119 1.89 6.99 -18.53
N LYS A 120 1.43 8.20 -18.85
CA LYS A 120 1.37 8.70 -20.23
C LYS A 120 2.76 8.81 -20.87
N ARG A 121 3.81 9.05 -20.07
CA ARG A 121 5.21 9.11 -20.52
C ARG A 121 5.88 7.74 -20.62
N GLY A 122 5.18 6.65 -20.35
CA GLY A 122 5.70 5.29 -20.44
C GLY A 122 6.60 4.87 -19.28
N LYS A 123 6.59 5.58 -18.15
CA LYS A 123 7.36 5.17 -16.97
C LYS A 123 6.83 3.84 -16.43
N LYS A 124 7.74 2.95 -16.01
CA LYS A 124 7.37 1.64 -15.44
C LYS A 124 6.51 1.78 -14.20
N GLU A 125 5.43 1.01 -14.12
CA GLU A 125 4.49 1.01 -12.98
C GLU A 125 5.18 0.76 -11.63
N SER A 126 6.17 -0.14 -11.59
CA SER A 126 6.95 -0.41 -10.38
C SER A 126 7.74 0.82 -9.88
N THR A 127 8.25 1.63 -10.81
CA THR A 127 8.95 2.89 -10.48
C THR A 127 7.96 3.92 -9.94
N ILE A 128 6.84 4.13 -10.65
CA ILE A 128 5.77 5.04 -10.20
C ILE A 128 5.32 4.67 -8.79
N ARG A 129 5.09 3.37 -8.53
CA ARG A 129 4.69 2.88 -7.20
C ARG A 129 5.71 3.21 -6.10
N GLY A 130 7.00 3.03 -6.37
CA GLY A 130 8.06 3.37 -5.41
C GLY A 130 8.13 4.86 -5.10
N GLU A 131 8.04 5.71 -6.14
CA GLU A 131 8.03 7.17 -6.01
C GLU A 131 6.78 7.65 -5.26
N VAL A 132 5.61 7.07 -5.54
CA VAL A 132 4.36 7.36 -4.83
C VAL A 132 4.45 6.99 -3.35
N LEU A 133 4.96 5.80 -3.02
CA LEU A 133 5.09 5.36 -1.61
C LEU A 133 5.97 6.31 -0.80
N ASN A 134 7.12 6.69 -1.36
CA ASN A 134 8.06 7.57 -0.67
C ASN A 134 7.50 8.99 -0.53
N THR A 135 6.87 9.53 -1.57
CA THR A 135 6.30 10.88 -1.51
C THR A 135 5.05 10.92 -0.64
N ALA A 136 4.20 9.89 -0.65
CA ALA A 136 3.06 9.82 0.26
C ALA A 136 3.49 9.80 1.73
N SER A 137 4.58 9.08 2.07
CA SER A 137 5.15 9.10 3.42
C SER A 137 5.69 10.48 3.80
N PHE A 138 6.37 11.17 2.88
CA PHE A 138 6.83 12.53 3.06
C PHE A 138 5.67 13.50 3.32
N LEU A 139 4.69 13.54 2.43
CA LEU A 139 3.52 14.44 2.53
C LEU A 139 2.70 14.18 3.80
N HIS A 140 2.56 12.91 4.20
CA HIS A 140 1.87 12.57 5.44
C HIS A 140 2.61 13.12 6.67
N GLN A 141 3.95 13.07 6.67
CA GLN A 141 4.72 13.67 7.75
C GLN A 141 4.61 15.21 7.76
N MET A 142 4.59 15.87 6.59
CA MET A 142 4.30 17.30 6.49
C MET A 142 2.90 17.62 7.06
N GLN A 143 1.91 16.81 6.71
CA GLN A 143 0.55 16.94 7.23
C GLN A 143 0.48 16.76 8.76
N GLN A 144 1.22 15.82 9.31
CA GLN A 144 1.30 15.63 10.78
C GLN A 144 1.93 16.83 11.49
N ARG A 145 2.77 17.62 10.80
CA ARG A 145 3.35 18.88 11.28
C ARG A 145 2.45 20.11 11.05
N GLY A 146 1.27 19.89 10.48
CA GLY A 146 0.24 20.94 10.30
C GLY A 146 0.07 21.45 8.87
N ALA A 147 0.90 21.01 7.89
CA ALA A 147 0.74 21.43 6.50
C ALA A 147 -0.48 20.74 5.86
N GLN A 148 -1.52 21.50 5.56
CA GLN A 148 -2.74 21.01 4.89
C GLN A 148 -2.75 21.30 3.38
N CYS A 149 -1.74 21.99 2.85
CA CYS A 149 -1.53 22.31 1.44
C CYS A 149 -0.04 22.45 1.14
N LEU A 150 0.33 22.48 -0.14
CA LEU A 150 1.74 22.61 -0.56
C LEU A 150 2.36 23.94 -0.14
N ASP A 151 1.57 25.02 -0.11
CA ASP A 151 2.05 26.33 0.32
C ASP A 151 2.38 26.41 1.81
N ALA A 152 1.77 25.56 2.64
CA ALA A 152 2.03 25.49 4.07
C ALA A 152 3.30 24.71 4.43
N ILE A 153 3.89 23.97 3.49
CA ILE A 153 5.14 23.24 3.73
C ILE A 153 6.30 24.23 3.91
N THR A 154 7.04 24.12 5.01
CA THR A 154 8.20 24.95 5.33
C THR A 154 9.52 24.25 5.03
N GLU A 155 10.60 25.02 4.92
CA GLU A 155 11.95 24.47 4.77
C GLU A 155 12.35 23.62 5.98
N GLU A 156 12.03 24.07 7.18
CA GLU A 156 12.28 23.36 8.43
C GLU A 156 11.62 21.98 8.45
N ASP A 157 10.36 21.87 8.03
CA ASP A 157 9.63 20.61 7.93
C ASP A 157 10.32 19.64 6.95
N VAL A 158 10.74 20.15 5.80
CA VAL A 158 11.45 19.36 4.80
C VAL A 158 12.81 18.89 5.32
N LEU A 159 13.61 19.77 5.89
CA LEU A 159 14.92 19.43 6.42
C LEU A 159 14.82 18.39 7.54
N SER A 160 13.88 18.55 8.47
CA SER A 160 13.68 17.60 9.57
C SER A 160 13.13 16.23 9.13
N PHE A 161 12.60 16.11 7.91
CA PHE A 161 12.30 14.82 7.32
C PHE A 161 13.56 14.06 6.89
N PHE A 162 14.58 14.77 6.44
CA PHE A 162 15.80 14.17 5.91
C PHE A 162 16.95 14.10 6.92
N LEU A 163 16.98 15.01 7.88
CA LEU A 163 18.08 15.17 8.85
C LEU A 163 17.59 14.94 10.28
N ALA A 164 18.40 14.30 11.08
CA ALA A 164 18.22 14.25 12.53
C ALA A 164 18.71 15.56 13.18
N GLU A 165 18.44 15.75 14.46
CA GLU A 165 18.89 16.93 15.23
C GLU A 165 20.40 17.09 15.24
N ASP A 166 21.16 16.00 15.16
CA ASP A 166 22.63 16.00 15.06
C ASP A 166 23.15 16.26 13.63
N GLY A 167 22.27 16.54 12.67
CA GLY A 167 22.59 16.76 11.26
C GLY A 167 22.84 15.48 10.45
N SER A 168 22.75 14.30 11.07
CA SER A 168 22.92 13.04 10.35
C SER A 168 21.74 12.74 9.42
N LEU A 169 22.01 12.00 8.34
CA LEU A 169 20.97 11.63 7.37
C LEU A 169 20.04 10.54 7.91
N GLN A 170 18.77 10.84 8.02
CA GLN A 170 17.72 9.86 8.36
C GLN A 170 17.16 9.13 7.14
N ARG A 171 17.32 9.68 5.95
CA ARG A 171 16.76 9.13 4.71
C ARG A 171 17.80 9.01 3.61
N SER A 172 17.70 7.97 2.80
CA SER A 172 18.64 7.74 1.70
C SER A 172 18.46 8.75 0.56
N CYS A 173 19.53 8.94 -0.25
CA CYS A 173 19.47 9.72 -1.49
C CYS A 173 18.37 9.25 -2.45
N SER A 174 18.06 7.94 -2.46
CA SER A 174 16.98 7.40 -3.29
C SER A 174 15.61 7.93 -2.87
N TYR A 175 15.41 8.14 -1.55
CA TYR A 175 14.17 8.72 -1.04
C TYR A 175 13.98 10.15 -1.55
N LYS A 176 15.03 10.98 -1.48
CA LYS A 176 15.02 12.33 -2.03
C LYS A 176 14.75 12.34 -3.53
N LYS A 177 15.43 11.45 -4.30
CA LYS A 177 15.23 11.36 -5.76
C LYS A 177 13.77 11.07 -6.11
N ASN A 178 13.10 10.17 -5.37
CA ASN A 178 11.71 9.83 -5.60
C ASN A 178 10.77 11.00 -5.33
N ILE A 179 10.98 11.72 -4.22
CA ILE A 179 10.22 12.92 -3.88
C ILE A 179 10.46 14.00 -4.94
N ALA A 180 11.72 14.27 -5.30
CA ALA A 180 12.07 15.25 -6.31
C ALA A 180 11.44 14.93 -7.68
N ALA A 181 11.35 13.65 -8.07
CA ALA A 181 10.72 13.25 -9.33
C ALA A 181 9.24 13.66 -9.37
N MET A 182 8.51 13.44 -8.27
CA MET A 182 7.10 13.84 -8.17
C MET A 182 6.91 15.36 -8.24
N PHE A 183 7.66 16.11 -7.46
CA PHE A 183 7.55 17.57 -7.47
C PHE A 183 8.02 18.20 -8.78
N LYS A 184 8.99 17.61 -9.49
CA LYS A 184 9.38 18.02 -10.85
C LYS A 184 8.25 17.80 -11.86
N ALA A 185 7.56 16.67 -11.80
CA ALA A 185 6.36 16.46 -12.61
C ALA A 185 5.25 17.46 -12.24
N GLY A 186 5.08 17.71 -10.94
CA GLY A 186 4.13 18.68 -10.40
C GLY A 186 4.33 20.12 -10.87
N LEU A 187 5.51 20.48 -11.42
CA LEU A 187 5.71 21.78 -12.08
C LEU A 187 4.75 22.00 -13.28
N ASN A 188 4.21 20.92 -13.85
CA ASN A 188 3.21 20.97 -14.91
C ASN A 188 1.77 21.08 -14.38
N TRP A 189 1.59 21.15 -13.05
CA TRP A 189 0.29 21.26 -12.38
C TRP A 189 0.21 22.51 -11.49
N LYS A 190 1.01 22.57 -10.45
CA LYS A 190 1.12 23.70 -9.51
C LYS A 190 2.58 24.16 -9.44
N ALA A 191 3.03 24.89 -10.44
CA ALA A 191 4.44 25.21 -10.68
C ALA A 191 5.10 25.96 -9.51
N ALA A 192 4.45 26.97 -8.95
CA ALA A 192 5.02 27.80 -7.88
C ALA A 192 5.23 27.00 -6.61
N GLN A 193 4.20 26.27 -6.18
CA GLN A 193 4.20 25.44 -4.97
C GLN A 193 5.23 24.31 -5.07
N CYS A 194 5.22 23.59 -6.20
CA CYS A 194 6.18 22.50 -6.41
C CYS A 194 7.63 23.02 -6.48
N ARG A 195 7.87 24.19 -7.07
CA ARG A 195 9.20 24.81 -7.11
C ARG A 195 9.68 25.20 -5.71
N LYS A 196 8.79 25.73 -4.89
CA LYS A 196 9.05 26.07 -3.48
C LYS A 196 9.52 24.82 -2.71
N VAL A 197 8.75 23.72 -2.75
CA VAL A 197 9.13 22.49 -2.04
C VAL A 197 10.43 21.89 -2.59
N LEU A 198 10.66 21.94 -3.92
CA LEU A 198 11.92 21.49 -4.52
C LEU A 198 13.13 22.26 -4.03
N SER A 199 13.00 23.59 -3.77
CA SER A 199 14.11 24.42 -3.27
C SER A 199 14.49 24.08 -1.83
N PHE A 200 13.62 23.47 -1.06
CA PHE A 200 13.87 23.04 0.32
C PHE A 200 14.52 21.67 0.43
N LEU A 201 14.57 20.88 -0.67
CA LEU A 201 15.20 19.55 -0.62
C LEU A 201 16.71 19.69 -0.41
N PRO A 202 17.29 19.02 0.61
CA PRO A 202 18.69 19.17 0.95
C PRO A 202 19.60 18.73 -0.20
N VAL A 203 20.79 19.34 -0.31
CA VAL A 203 21.87 18.88 -1.20
C VAL A 203 22.52 17.68 -0.51
N LEU A 204 22.24 16.46 -1.01
CA LEU A 204 22.75 15.18 -0.47
C LEU A 204 23.70 14.53 -1.45
#